data_2e0c3edec89ad3557156810d9fd54b7f
#
_entry.id   2e0c3edec89ad3557156810d9fd54b7f
#
_cell.length_a   1.000
_cell.length_b   1.000
_cell.length_c   1.000
_cell.angle_alpha   90.00
_cell.angle_beta   90.00
_cell.angle_gamma   90.00
#
_symmetry.space_group_name_H-M   'P 1'
#
loop_
_entity.id
_entity.type
_entity.pdbx_description
1 polymer ?
#
loop_
_entity_poly.entity_id
_entity_poly.type
_entity_poly.pdbx_seq_one_letter_code
_entity_poly.pdbx_strand_id
1 'polypeptide(L)'
;MIIVFALVAVFIFGFLVTIHEFGHFLAARLCGVRVNEFSIGMGPCLWHRETDETQYSIRLLPIGGFCALEGQDEDSGDRRSFTRQSFWKKFVILSAGSFMNLLAGMIIIAMLFAGASGFYVDQISGFSKGFPLEGESGLMVGDVFYKIDGWRTYLRGDAALLLSFNDGQGVHIEV
;
A
#
# COMPACT_ATOMS: atom_id res chain seq x y z
N MET A 1 7.91 2.60 -24.95
CA MET A 1 7.70 3.05 -23.56
C MET A 1 6.34 2.60 -23.01
N ILE A 2 5.20 2.86 -23.67
CA ILE A 2 3.85 2.50 -23.18
C ILE A 2 3.72 1.00 -22.87
N ILE A 3 4.21 0.11 -23.74
CA ILE A 3 4.14 -1.35 -23.53
C ILE A 3 4.89 -1.78 -22.26
N VAL A 4 6.06 -1.20 -22.00
CA VAL A 4 6.86 -1.51 -20.80
C VAL A 4 6.10 -1.09 -19.54
N PHE A 5 5.52 0.12 -19.53
CA PHE A 5 4.71 0.57 -18.40
C PHE A 5 3.46 -0.30 -18.19
N ALA A 6 2.80 -0.74 -19.27
CA ALA A 6 1.67 -1.65 -19.19
C ALA A 6 2.07 -3.00 -18.58
N LEU A 7 3.19 -3.58 -19.02
CA LEU A 7 3.70 -4.84 -18.46
C LEU A 7 4.07 -4.71 -16.98
N VAL A 8 4.73 -3.62 -16.59
CA VAL A 8 5.05 -3.34 -15.19
C VAL A 8 3.78 -3.18 -14.36
N ALA A 9 2.78 -2.47 -14.86
CA ALA A 9 1.50 -2.31 -14.16
C ALA A 9 0.79 -3.65 -13.95
N VAL A 10 0.74 -4.51 -14.98
CA VAL A 10 0.17 -5.87 -14.90
C VAL A 10 0.92 -6.71 -13.88
N PHE A 11 2.25 -6.64 -13.87
CA PHE A 11 3.07 -7.36 -12.90
C PHE A 11 2.81 -6.90 -11.46
N ILE A 12 2.81 -5.59 -11.22
CA ILE A 12 2.52 -5.01 -9.89
C ILE A 12 1.12 -5.41 -9.43
N PHE A 13 0.13 -5.31 -10.30
CA PHE A 13 -1.24 -5.70 -9.98
C PHE A 13 -1.34 -7.18 -9.64
N GLY A 14 -0.75 -8.06 -10.46
CA GLY A 14 -0.72 -9.50 -10.21
C GLY A 14 -0.02 -9.85 -8.89
N PHE A 15 1.07 -9.17 -8.58
CA PHE A 15 1.79 -9.31 -7.31
C PHE A 15 0.93 -8.91 -6.10
N LEU A 16 0.25 -7.76 -6.16
CA LEU A 16 -0.62 -7.29 -5.09
C LEU A 16 -1.80 -8.23 -4.85
N VAL A 17 -2.42 -8.76 -5.93
CA VAL A 17 -3.51 -9.74 -5.79
C VAL A 17 -2.98 -11.05 -5.21
N THR A 18 -1.82 -11.52 -5.64
CA THR A 18 -1.22 -12.74 -5.08
C THR A 18 -0.95 -12.61 -3.57
N ILE A 19 -0.45 -11.47 -3.11
CA ILE A 19 -0.24 -11.19 -1.68
C ILE A 19 -1.58 -11.15 -0.94
N HIS A 20 -2.59 -10.53 -1.53
CA HIS A 20 -3.95 -10.49 -0.97
C HIS A 20 -4.50 -11.90 -0.76
N GLU A 21 -4.47 -12.73 -1.79
CA GLU A 21 -4.93 -14.13 -1.72
C GLU A 21 -4.10 -14.96 -0.74
N PHE A 22 -2.79 -14.70 -0.66
CA PHE A 22 -1.92 -15.34 0.32
C PHE A 22 -2.32 -14.99 1.76
N GLY A 23 -2.83 -13.78 1.99
CA GLY A 23 -3.42 -13.39 3.28
C GLY A 23 -4.61 -14.27 3.67
N HIS A 24 -5.55 -14.48 2.75
CA HIS A 24 -6.70 -15.38 2.96
C HIS A 24 -6.25 -16.82 3.20
N PHE A 25 -5.32 -17.30 2.39
CA PHE A 25 -4.73 -18.63 2.54
C PHE A 25 -4.13 -18.85 3.93
N LEU A 26 -3.26 -17.95 4.37
CA LEU A 26 -2.58 -18.05 5.66
C LEU A 26 -3.58 -18.01 6.82
N ALA A 27 -4.51 -17.05 6.79
CA ALA A 27 -5.52 -16.90 7.84
C ALA A 27 -6.47 -18.11 7.89
N ALA A 28 -6.90 -18.64 6.73
CA ALA A 28 -7.72 -19.84 6.67
C ALA A 28 -7.03 -21.06 7.31
N ARG A 29 -5.75 -21.29 6.97
CA ARG A 29 -4.94 -22.35 7.56
C ARG A 29 -4.81 -22.19 9.08
N LEU A 30 -4.51 -20.98 9.56
CA LEU A 30 -4.38 -20.69 11.01
C LEU A 30 -5.71 -20.84 11.75
N CYS A 31 -6.83 -20.55 11.11
CA CYS A 31 -8.17 -20.71 11.66
C CYS A 31 -8.71 -22.17 11.58
N GLY A 32 -7.97 -23.08 10.93
CA GLY A 32 -8.37 -24.47 10.74
C GLY A 32 -9.41 -24.68 9.65
N VAL A 33 -9.55 -23.73 8.71
CA VAL A 33 -10.36 -23.88 7.50
C VAL A 33 -9.54 -24.59 6.44
N ARG A 34 -10.14 -25.55 5.74
CA ARG A 34 -9.49 -26.24 4.64
C ARG A 34 -9.43 -25.33 3.43
N VAL A 35 -8.25 -25.24 2.80
CA VAL A 35 -8.06 -24.56 1.52
C VAL A 35 -7.97 -25.61 0.43
N ASN A 36 -8.94 -25.61 -0.47
CA ASN A 36 -9.01 -26.58 -1.57
C ASN A 36 -8.01 -26.24 -2.66
N GLU A 37 -7.93 -24.97 -3.07
CA GLU A 37 -6.99 -24.52 -4.08
C GLU A 37 -6.44 -23.14 -3.73
N PHE A 38 -5.12 -22.97 -3.93
CA PHE A 38 -4.45 -21.68 -3.97
C PHE A 38 -3.82 -21.49 -5.33
N SER A 39 -4.28 -20.47 -6.07
CA SER A 39 -3.88 -20.21 -7.45
C SER A 39 -3.21 -18.87 -7.61
N ILE A 40 -2.08 -18.86 -8.31
CA ILE A 40 -1.43 -17.66 -8.82
C ILE A 40 -1.85 -17.49 -10.29
N GLY A 41 -2.47 -16.35 -10.61
CA GLY A 41 -3.01 -16.08 -11.93
C GLY A 41 -4.42 -16.62 -12.11
N MET A 42 -4.96 -16.39 -13.30
CA MET A 42 -6.30 -16.80 -13.73
C MET A 42 -6.26 -17.52 -15.10
N GLY A 43 -7.37 -18.12 -15.50
CA GLY A 43 -7.53 -18.82 -16.78
C GLY A 43 -7.03 -20.26 -16.76
N PRO A 44 -6.60 -20.82 -17.90
CA PRO A 44 -6.15 -22.21 -17.99
C PRO A 44 -4.98 -22.52 -17.06
N CYS A 45 -5.04 -23.68 -16.40
CA CYS A 45 -3.98 -24.15 -15.52
C CYS A 45 -2.76 -24.57 -16.37
N LEU A 46 -1.61 -23.99 -16.10
CA LEU A 46 -0.34 -24.34 -16.71
C LEU A 46 0.41 -25.40 -15.92
N TRP A 47 0.31 -25.31 -14.59
CA TRP A 47 0.98 -26.22 -13.68
C TRP A 47 0.17 -26.32 -12.40
N HIS A 48 0.08 -27.52 -11.82
CA HIS A 48 -0.49 -27.72 -10.50
C HIS A 48 0.28 -28.81 -9.73
N ARG A 49 0.20 -28.68 -8.43
CA ARG A 49 0.72 -29.67 -7.47
C ARG A 49 -0.32 -29.90 -6.41
N GLU A 50 -0.74 -31.15 -6.29
CA GLU A 50 -1.65 -31.57 -5.22
C GLU A 50 -0.86 -31.98 -3.98
N THR A 51 -1.36 -31.58 -2.84
CA THR A 51 -0.93 -32.05 -1.52
C THR A 51 -2.19 -32.64 -0.84
N ASP A 52 -2.00 -33.32 0.30
CA ASP A 52 -3.12 -33.94 1.03
C ASP A 52 -4.23 -32.94 1.44
N GLU A 53 -3.93 -31.65 1.48
CA GLU A 53 -4.85 -30.63 1.97
C GLU A 53 -5.17 -29.54 0.96
N THR A 54 -4.28 -29.24 0.04
CA THR A 54 -4.42 -28.08 -0.85
C THR A 54 -3.80 -28.34 -2.21
N GLN A 55 -4.50 -27.98 -3.27
CA GLN A 55 -3.96 -27.90 -4.62
C GLN A 55 -3.32 -26.52 -4.83
N TYR A 56 -2.06 -26.48 -5.22
CA TYR A 56 -1.36 -25.25 -5.64
C TYR A 56 -1.33 -25.21 -7.16
N SER A 57 -1.72 -24.08 -7.76
CA SER A 57 -1.75 -23.95 -9.21
C SER A 57 -1.14 -22.63 -9.69
N ILE A 58 -0.57 -22.68 -10.91
CA ILE A 58 -0.11 -21.51 -11.67
C ILE A 58 -0.90 -21.49 -12.97
N ARG A 59 -1.52 -20.36 -13.26
CA ARG A 59 -2.41 -20.17 -14.40
C ARG A 59 -1.85 -19.19 -15.42
N LEU A 60 -2.37 -19.25 -16.63
CA LEU A 60 -1.80 -18.57 -17.81
C LEU A 60 -1.77 -17.04 -17.69
N LEU A 61 -2.82 -16.45 -17.17
CA LEU A 61 -2.92 -14.99 -17.08
C LEU A 61 -2.34 -14.52 -15.74
N PRO A 62 -1.26 -13.71 -15.75
CA PRO A 62 -0.63 -13.21 -14.53
C PRO A 62 -1.44 -12.07 -13.86
N ILE A 63 -2.74 -12.08 -14.06
CA ILE A 63 -3.67 -11.10 -13.53
C ILE A 63 -4.57 -11.83 -12.55
N GLY A 64 -4.48 -11.46 -11.27
CA GLY A 64 -5.30 -12.07 -10.24
C GLY A 64 -4.70 -13.33 -9.64
N GLY A 65 -5.55 -14.05 -8.95
CA GLY A 65 -5.33 -15.29 -8.25
C GLY A 65 -6.61 -15.62 -7.49
N PHE A 66 -6.63 -16.72 -6.79
CA PHE A 66 -7.74 -17.05 -5.89
C PHE A 66 -7.31 -18.04 -4.80
N CYS A 67 -8.04 -17.98 -3.71
CA CYS A 67 -7.94 -18.91 -2.60
C CYS A 67 -9.32 -19.56 -2.39
N ALA A 68 -9.50 -20.79 -2.87
CA ALA A 68 -10.75 -21.50 -2.74
C ALA A 68 -10.84 -22.19 -1.37
N LEU A 69 -11.75 -21.71 -0.53
CA LEU A 69 -11.98 -22.26 0.80
C LEU A 69 -13.07 -23.34 0.76
N GLU A 70 -12.89 -24.37 1.57
CA GLU A 70 -13.91 -25.41 1.72
C GLU A 70 -15.20 -24.80 2.27
N GLY A 71 -16.31 -25.08 1.58
CA GLY A 71 -17.63 -24.61 1.98
C GLY A 71 -17.79 -23.09 1.98
N GLN A 72 -17.15 -22.38 1.07
CA GLN A 72 -17.27 -20.93 0.94
C GLN A 72 -18.63 -20.56 0.35
N ASP A 73 -19.06 -21.25 -0.70
CA ASP A 73 -20.29 -20.96 -1.41
C ASP A 73 -21.48 -21.78 -0.89
N GLU A 74 -21.25 -23.06 -0.52
CA GLU A 74 -22.27 -23.96 0.01
C GLU A 74 -21.72 -24.76 1.19
N ASP A 75 -22.60 -25.15 2.13
CA ASP A 75 -22.18 -25.98 3.27
C ASP A 75 -21.85 -27.41 2.80
N SER A 76 -20.57 -27.74 2.74
CA SER A 76 -20.09 -29.08 2.36
C SER A 76 -20.26 -30.17 3.41
N GLY A 77 -20.70 -29.81 4.61
CA GLY A 77 -20.78 -30.76 5.72
C GLY A 77 -19.46 -31.00 6.48
N ASP A 78 -18.33 -30.55 5.95
CA ASP A 78 -17.03 -30.68 6.63
C ASP A 78 -16.94 -29.74 7.83
N ARG A 79 -16.36 -30.21 8.93
CA ARG A 79 -16.11 -29.38 10.12
C ARG A 79 -15.12 -28.25 9.86
N ARG A 80 -14.27 -28.38 8.86
CA ARG A 80 -13.30 -27.36 8.41
C ARG A 80 -13.85 -26.43 7.34
N SER A 81 -15.16 -26.50 7.06
CA SER A 81 -15.85 -25.60 6.16
C SER A 81 -15.85 -24.16 6.70
N PHE A 82 -15.66 -23.19 5.81
CA PHE A 82 -15.71 -21.75 6.12
C PHE A 82 -17.07 -21.36 6.72
N THR A 83 -18.17 -21.84 6.13
CA THR A 83 -19.54 -21.53 6.59
C THR A 83 -19.79 -21.93 8.03
N ARG A 84 -19.16 -22.99 8.52
CA ARG A 84 -19.30 -23.52 9.89
C ARG A 84 -18.41 -22.85 10.92
N GLN A 85 -17.51 -21.97 10.51
CA GLN A 85 -16.62 -21.28 11.45
C GLN A 85 -17.35 -20.18 12.22
N SER A 86 -16.80 -19.84 13.40
CA SER A 86 -17.29 -18.72 14.19
C SER A 86 -17.14 -17.39 13.46
N PHE A 87 -17.94 -16.40 13.82
CA PHE A 87 -17.90 -15.06 13.25
C PHE A 87 -16.48 -14.45 13.26
N TRP A 88 -15.77 -14.54 14.37
CA TRP A 88 -14.43 -13.97 14.49
C TRP A 88 -13.40 -14.62 13.55
N LYS A 89 -13.48 -15.93 13.36
CA LYS A 89 -12.61 -16.62 12.40
C LYS A 89 -12.90 -16.16 10.97
N LYS A 90 -14.18 -16.07 10.60
CA LYS A 90 -14.59 -15.54 9.29
C LYS A 90 -14.09 -14.12 9.09
N PHE A 91 -14.27 -13.25 10.08
CA PHE A 91 -13.80 -11.87 10.04
C PHE A 91 -12.29 -11.78 9.82
N VAL A 92 -11.49 -12.55 10.57
CA VAL A 92 -10.03 -12.60 10.42
C VAL A 92 -9.65 -13.06 9.01
N ILE A 93 -10.27 -14.13 8.51
CA ILE A 93 -9.98 -14.65 7.17
C ILE A 93 -10.31 -13.61 6.09
N LEU A 94 -11.48 -12.98 6.16
CA LEU A 94 -11.91 -11.98 5.17
C LEU A 94 -11.08 -10.71 5.20
N SER A 95 -10.59 -10.29 6.37
CA SER A 95 -9.76 -9.09 6.51
C SER A 95 -8.28 -9.33 6.18
N ALA A 96 -7.83 -10.58 6.19
CA ALA A 96 -6.42 -10.94 6.07
C ALA A 96 -5.80 -10.53 4.73
N GLY A 97 -6.56 -10.60 3.65
CA GLY A 97 -6.09 -10.18 2.32
C GLY A 97 -5.70 -8.70 2.31
N SER A 98 -6.59 -7.83 2.76
CA SER A 98 -6.32 -6.38 2.84
C SER A 98 -5.19 -6.06 3.84
N PHE A 99 -5.13 -6.78 4.95
CA PHE A 99 -4.06 -6.62 5.93
C PHE A 99 -2.69 -6.98 5.34
N MET A 100 -2.60 -8.05 4.56
CA MET A 100 -1.35 -8.44 3.88
C MET A 100 -0.90 -7.41 2.84
N ASN A 101 -1.83 -6.80 2.11
CA ASN A 101 -1.50 -5.70 1.18
C ASN A 101 -0.97 -4.47 1.93
N LEU A 102 -1.58 -4.11 3.06
CA LEU A 102 -1.09 -3.03 3.91
C LEU A 102 0.32 -3.32 4.42
N LEU A 103 0.55 -4.52 4.93
CA LEU A 103 1.86 -4.95 5.43
C LEU A 103 2.93 -4.92 4.32
N ALA A 104 2.60 -5.45 3.14
CA ALA A 104 3.49 -5.40 1.98
C ALA A 104 3.81 -3.97 1.56
N GLY A 105 2.81 -3.08 1.53
CA GLY A 105 3.00 -1.66 1.25
C GLY A 105 3.93 -0.99 2.27
N MET A 106 3.74 -1.25 3.56
CA MET A 106 4.63 -0.75 4.61
C MET A 106 6.08 -1.24 4.44
N ILE A 107 6.28 -2.52 4.12
CA ILE A 107 7.61 -3.09 3.87
C ILE A 107 8.26 -2.42 2.66
N ILE A 108 7.53 -2.25 1.56
CA ILE A 108 8.04 -1.59 0.35
C ILE A 108 8.45 -0.14 0.66
N ILE A 109 7.60 0.61 1.36
CA ILE A 109 7.90 1.98 1.79
C ILE A 109 9.14 2.00 2.67
N ALA A 110 9.22 1.12 3.67
CA ALA A 110 10.39 1.03 4.55
C ALA A 110 11.68 0.75 3.77
N MET A 111 11.64 -0.17 2.77
CA MET A 111 12.79 -0.45 1.92
C MET A 111 13.18 0.75 1.06
N LEU A 112 12.23 1.47 0.49
CA LEU A 112 12.49 2.67 -0.32
C LEU A 112 13.14 3.77 0.50
N PHE A 113 12.71 3.96 1.75
CA PHE A 113 13.25 4.98 2.63
C PHE A 113 14.53 4.57 3.37
N ALA A 114 14.80 3.28 3.53
CA ALA A 114 16.00 2.79 4.20
C ALA A 114 17.30 3.22 3.49
N GLY A 115 17.25 3.45 2.17
CA GLY A 115 18.37 3.95 1.37
C GLY A 115 18.38 5.48 1.18
N ALA A 116 17.39 6.21 1.71
CA ALA A 116 17.31 7.65 1.53
C ALA A 116 18.31 8.37 2.45
N SER A 117 19.22 9.13 1.87
CA SER A 117 20.18 9.96 2.60
C SER A 117 19.59 11.27 3.13
N GLY A 118 18.34 11.57 2.81
CA GLY A 118 17.61 12.76 3.24
C GLY A 118 16.30 12.94 2.47
N PHE A 119 15.53 13.91 2.88
CA PHE A 119 14.28 14.31 2.22
C PHE A 119 14.46 15.67 1.58
N TYR A 120 13.85 15.86 0.41
CA TYR A 120 13.76 17.19 -0.20
C TYR A 120 12.69 17.99 0.54
N VAL A 121 13.08 19.13 1.07
CA VAL A 121 12.21 20.10 1.74
C VAL A 121 12.22 21.42 0.97
N ASP A 122 11.19 22.24 1.16
CA ASP A 122 11.15 23.58 0.57
C ASP A 122 12.11 24.49 1.33
N GLN A 123 13.00 25.14 0.57
CA GLN A 123 14.02 26.07 1.06
C GLN A 123 13.92 27.40 0.31
N ILE A 124 14.18 28.48 1.02
CA ILE A 124 14.22 29.81 0.40
C ILE A 124 15.50 29.92 -0.45
N SER A 125 15.32 30.02 -1.76
CA SER A 125 16.42 30.15 -2.71
C SER A 125 16.78 31.62 -3.05
N GLY A 126 15.90 32.55 -2.72
CA GLY A 126 16.09 33.97 -2.95
C GLY A 126 14.82 34.77 -2.74
N PHE A 127 14.97 36.08 -2.71
CA PHE A 127 13.88 37.04 -2.57
C PHE A 127 13.72 37.92 -3.80
N SER A 128 12.51 38.41 -4.04
CA SER A 128 12.28 39.46 -5.00
C SER A 128 12.87 40.79 -4.52
N LYS A 129 13.36 41.63 -5.40
CA LYS A 129 13.93 42.95 -5.04
C LYS A 129 12.95 43.77 -4.19
N GLY A 130 13.40 44.17 -3.01
CA GLY A 130 12.62 44.96 -2.06
C GLY A 130 11.67 44.17 -1.18
N PHE A 131 11.88 42.87 -1.02
CA PHE A 131 11.11 42.06 -0.07
C PHE A 131 11.39 42.55 1.36
N PRO A 132 10.35 42.98 2.13
CA PRO A 132 10.54 43.74 3.36
C PRO A 132 11.01 42.90 4.56
N LEU A 133 10.92 41.58 4.49
CA LEU A 133 11.28 40.66 5.60
C LEU A 133 12.60 39.93 5.34
N GLU A 134 13.38 40.35 4.34
CA GLU A 134 14.74 39.83 4.11
C GLU A 134 15.71 40.39 5.11
N GLY A 135 16.46 39.54 5.84
CA GLY A 135 17.53 39.92 6.74
C GLY A 135 17.57 39.14 8.05
N GLU A 136 18.54 39.45 8.91
CA GLU A 136 18.80 38.73 10.17
C GLU A 136 17.61 38.70 11.16
N SER A 137 16.69 39.66 11.05
CA SER A 137 15.48 39.70 11.89
C SER A 137 14.22 39.14 11.18
N GLY A 138 14.38 38.57 10.00
CA GLY A 138 13.30 38.01 9.18
C GLY A 138 13.70 36.68 8.57
N LEU A 139 13.50 36.57 7.25
CA LEU A 139 13.80 35.36 6.48
C LEU A 139 15.16 35.48 5.79
N MET A 140 15.91 34.41 5.70
CA MET A 140 17.21 34.35 5.01
C MET A 140 17.19 33.34 3.86
N VAL A 141 18.05 33.56 2.89
CA VAL A 141 18.34 32.55 1.85
C VAL A 141 18.97 31.33 2.54
N GLY A 142 18.39 30.16 2.33
CA GLY A 142 18.81 28.92 2.98
C GLY A 142 17.85 28.44 4.07
N ASP A 143 16.95 29.28 4.55
CA ASP A 143 15.94 28.88 5.52
C ASP A 143 15.01 27.82 4.97
N VAL A 144 14.68 26.86 5.82
CA VAL A 144 13.75 25.77 5.53
C VAL A 144 12.46 26.04 6.29
N PHE A 145 11.36 26.00 5.59
CA PHE A 145 10.05 26.19 6.22
C PHE A 145 9.77 25.07 7.22
N TYR A 146 9.54 25.41 8.48
CA TYR A 146 9.19 24.47 9.55
C TYR A 146 7.68 24.43 9.78
N LYS A 147 7.04 25.61 9.87
CA LYS A 147 5.58 25.72 9.96
C LYS A 147 5.07 26.97 9.21
N ILE A 148 3.86 26.87 8.73
CA ILE A 148 3.09 27.95 8.11
C ILE A 148 1.70 27.97 8.74
N ASP A 149 1.33 29.06 9.40
CA ASP A 149 0.07 29.22 10.15
C ASP A 149 -0.23 28.06 11.11
N GLY A 150 0.86 27.56 11.80
CA GLY A 150 0.78 26.45 12.74
C GLY A 150 0.77 25.05 12.13
N TRP A 151 0.68 24.92 10.78
CA TRP A 151 0.78 23.66 10.08
C TRP A 151 2.23 23.32 9.72
N ARG A 152 2.67 22.14 10.12
CA ARG A 152 4.04 21.68 9.88
C ARG A 152 4.25 21.27 8.42
N THR A 153 5.39 21.70 7.86
CA THR A 153 5.85 21.27 6.53
C THR A 153 6.73 20.04 6.67
N TYR A 154 6.53 19.03 5.83
CA TYR A 154 7.27 17.77 5.85
C TYR A 154 7.94 17.46 4.51
N LEU A 155 7.28 17.81 3.42
CA LEU A 155 7.66 17.40 2.08
C LEU A 155 7.79 18.61 1.16
N ARG A 156 8.48 18.39 0.05
CA ARG A 156 8.57 19.37 -1.04
C ARG A 156 7.16 19.71 -1.56
N GLY A 157 6.87 20.98 -1.61
CA GLY A 157 5.59 21.51 -2.07
C GLY A 157 4.60 21.82 -0.96
N ASP A 158 4.83 21.36 0.28
CA ASP A 158 3.95 21.65 1.42
C ASP A 158 3.87 23.15 1.67
N ALA A 159 5.01 23.87 1.60
CA ALA A 159 5.04 25.32 1.80
C ALA A 159 4.22 26.04 0.72
N ALA A 160 4.37 25.66 -0.55
CA ALA A 160 3.60 26.25 -1.64
C ALA A 160 2.10 25.97 -1.48
N LEU A 161 1.73 24.75 -1.07
CA LEU A 161 0.35 24.35 -0.82
C LEU A 161 -0.26 25.18 0.32
N LEU A 162 0.42 25.25 1.48
CA LEU A 162 -0.08 25.99 2.65
C LEU A 162 -0.18 27.49 2.36
N LEU A 163 0.79 28.06 1.66
CA LEU A 163 0.73 29.46 1.23
C LEU A 163 -0.42 29.72 0.23
N SER A 164 -0.80 28.73 -0.59
CA SER A 164 -1.91 28.87 -1.54
C SER A 164 -3.30 28.94 -0.88
N PHE A 165 -3.42 28.46 0.36
CA PHE A 165 -4.67 28.58 1.12
C PHE A 165 -4.87 29.96 1.77
N ASN A 166 -3.84 30.80 1.74
CA ASN A 166 -3.92 32.15 2.32
C ASN A 166 -4.59 33.12 1.34
N ASP A 167 -5.68 33.72 1.76
CA ASP A 167 -6.48 34.67 0.98
C ASP A 167 -5.93 36.13 0.99
N GLY A 168 -4.59 36.28 1.10
CA GLY A 168 -3.94 37.59 1.09
C GLY A 168 -3.87 38.29 2.46
N GLN A 169 -4.15 37.53 3.54
CA GLN A 169 -3.87 37.99 4.92
C GLN A 169 -2.43 37.68 5.30
N GLY A 170 -1.95 38.26 6.39
CA GLY A 170 -0.60 37.94 6.92
C GLY A 170 -0.46 36.46 7.23
N VAL A 171 0.73 35.89 6.95
CA VAL A 171 1.07 34.50 7.19
C VAL A 171 2.09 34.43 8.30
N HIS A 172 1.89 33.56 9.27
CA HIS A 172 2.89 33.26 10.29
C HIS A 172 3.81 32.13 9.82
N ILE A 173 5.09 32.42 9.64
CA ILE A 173 6.11 31.47 9.17
C ILE A 173 7.10 31.21 10.28
N GLU A 174 7.34 29.92 10.58
CA GLU A 174 8.45 29.44 11.40
C GLU A 174 9.48 28.73 10.49
N VAL A 175 10.74 29.06 10.62
CA VAL A 175 11.87 28.47 9.87
C VAL A 175 12.85 27.80 10.81
#